data_35fdb466b18825ace611bd0eb4c9b8cb
#
_entry.id   35fdb466b18825ace611bd0eb4c9b8cb
#
_cell.length_a   1.000
_cell.length_b   1.000
_cell.length_c   1.000
_cell.angle_alpha   90.00
_cell.angle_beta   90.00
_cell.angle_gamma   90.00
#
_symmetry.space_group_name_H-M   'P 1'
#
loop_
_entity.id
_entity.type
_entity.pdbx_description
1 polymer ?
#
loop_
_entity_poly.entity_id
_entity_poly.type
_entity_poly.pdbx_seq_one_letter_code
_entity_poly.pdbx_strand_id
1 'polypeptide(L)'
;MIDTHDILETINMIDNENLDVRTITMGISLLDCIDSDIDKACTKVYDKICSYAENLVKTGEDISREYGIPIVNKRIAVTPIAMLAGANPGASPVRFAKALDRAAKTVGVNFIGGYSALVHKGFAPGDYALIESIPEALAETEFVCSSVNIGSTKAGINMDAVKKMGHIVKEAAVRTADRDCIGAAKLVVFCNAPEDNPFMAGAFHGSGEADDVINVGVSGPGVVRAAIKKAKDTDNITEIADIIKKTAFKITRMGQLVAQEASRRLCVPFGIVDLSLAPTPAIGDSVADILEGMGLAQCGAHGTTAALALLNDAVKKGGVMASSHVGGLSGAFIPVSEDAGMIAAAKSGALSITKLEAMTAVCSVGLDMICVPGDITPEIISGIIADEAAIGMVNSKTTAVRLIPAIGKKVGEELNFGGLLGCGPVMEVNTNSPAVFVNRGGRIPAPLQSLKN
;
A
#
# COMPACT_ATOMS: atom_id res chain seq x y z
N MET A 1 0.85 -9.05 -36.82
CA MET A 1 -0.03 -8.01 -37.43
C MET A 1 -0.78 -7.41 -36.25
N ILE A 2 -0.70 -6.10 -36.02
CA ILE A 2 -1.48 -5.44 -34.94
C ILE A 2 -2.90 -5.40 -35.44
N ASP A 3 -3.84 -5.98 -34.69
CA ASP A 3 -5.26 -5.95 -35.03
C ASP A 3 -5.82 -4.59 -34.65
N THR A 4 -6.58 -3.95 -35.56
CA THR A 4 -7.25 -2.68 -35.29
C THR A 4 -8.20 -2.78 -34.08
N HIS A 5 -8.78 -3.97 -33.85
CA HIS A 5 -9.62 -4.23 -32.70
C HIS A 5 -8.85 -4.11 -31.37
N ASP A 6 -7.63 -4.65 -31.29
CA ASP A 6 -6.78 -4.58 -30.09
C ASP A 6 -6.37 -3.13 -29.77
N ILE A 7 -6.13 -2.30 -30.82
CA ILE A 7 -5.81 -0.88 -30.66
C ILE A 7 -7.02 -0.13 -30.08
N LEU A 8 -8.19 -0.34 -30.66
CA LEU A 8 -9.43 0.31 -30.20
C LEU A 8 -9.81 -0.13 -28.79
N GLU A 9 -9.60 -1.39 -28.45
CA GLU A 9 -9.81 -1.91 -27.09
C GLU A 9 -8.88 -1.21 -26.09
N THR A 10 -7.60 -1.06 -26.42
CA THR A 10 -6.64 -0.38 -25.53
C THR A 10 -7.01 1.09 -25.31
N ILE A 11 -7.40 1.80 -26.37
CA ILE A 11 -7.89 3.19 -26.28
C ILE A 11 -9.12 3.25 -25.37
N ASN A 12 -10.08 2.34 -25.55
CA ASN A 12 -11.29 2.31 -24.73
C ASN A 12 -10.98 2.02 -23.23
N MET A 13 -10.02 1.15 -22.97
CA MET A 13 -9.58 0.87 -21.60
C MET A 13 -9.03 2.12 -20.90
N ILE A 14 -8.31 2.99 -21.64
CA ILE A 14 -7.74 4.23 -21.10
C ILE A 14 -8.82 5.31 -20.96
N ASP A 15 -9.57 5.57 -22.04
CA ASP A 15 -10.48 6.73 -22.12
C ASP A 15 -11.77 6.53 -21.32
N ASN A 16 -12.29 5.30 -21.23
CA ASN A 16 -13.63 5.02 -20.69
C ASN A 16 -13.64 4.05 -19.49
N GLU A 17 -12.57 3.28 -19.28
CA GLU A 17 -12.55 2.21 -18.28
C GLU A 17 -11.51 2.48 -17.16
N ASN A 18 -10.98 3.70 -17.07
CA ASN A 18 -10.04 4.17 -16.03
C ASN A 18 -8.75 3.35 -15.91
N LEU A 19 -8.19 2.88 -17.04
CA LEU A 19 -6.88 2.24 -17.03
C LEU A 19 -5.80 3.28 -16.80
N ASP A 20 -4.99 3.11 -15.75
CA ASP A 20 -3.85 3.97 -15.47
C ASP A 20 -2.58 3.21 -15.09
N VAL A 21 -1.45 3.85 -15.28
CA VAL A 21 -0.22 3.56 -14.56
C VAL A 21 -0.26 4.38 -13.27
N ARG A 22 -0.58 3.72 -12.17
CA ARG A 22 -0.75 4.38 -10.89
C ARG A 22 0.52 5.05 -10.41
N THR A 23 1.68 4.43 -10.66
CA THR A 23 2.96 5.00 -10.26
C THR A 23 4.13 4.45 -11.07
N ILE A 24 5.10 5.33 -11.34
CA ILE A 24 6.49 4.95 -11.56
C ILE A 24 7.24 5.26 -10.26
N THR A 25 7.84 4.26 -9.65
CA THR A 25 8.56 4.40 -8.37
C THR A 25 10.04 4.04 -8.59
N MET A 26 10.93 4.95 -8.22
CA MET A 26 12.35 4.68 -8.18
C MET A 26 12.74 4.20 -6.78
N GLY A 27 13.24 2.97 -6.69
CA GLY A 27 13.90 2.45 -5.50
C GLY A 27 15.34 2.97 -5.46
N ILE A 28 15.81 3.45 -4.32
CA ILE A 28 17.17 3.97 -4.14
C ILE A 28 17.76 3.44 -2.84
N SER A 29 18.85 2.69 -2.93
CA SER A 29 19.63 2.29 -1.75
C SER A 29 20.34 3.51 -1.14
N LEU A 30 20.26 3.65 0.19
CA LEU A 30 20.93 4.69 0.94
C LEU A 30 22.02 4.15 1.87
N LEU A 31 22.44 2.89 1.70
CA LEU A 31 23.41 2.25 2.58
C LEU A 31 24.77 2.93 2.56
N ASP A 32 25.17 3.48 1.42
CA ASP A 32 26.40 4.27 1.25
C ASP A 32 26.32 5.69 1.84
N CYS A 33 25.12 6.12 2.23
CA CYS A 33 24.89 7.40 2.90
C CYS A 33 25.10 7.34 4.43
N ILE A 34 25.35 6.13 4.99
CA ILE A 34 25.57 5.97 6.42
C ILE A 34 26.81 6.81 6.84
N ASP A 35 26.66 7.59 7.90
CA ASP A 35 27.70 8.38 8.51
C ASP A 35 27.42 8.53 10.01
N SER A 36 28.46 8.60 10.83
CA SER A 36 28.32 8.84 12.28
C SER A 36 27.93 10.30 12.61
N ASP A 37 28.10 11.20 11.66
CA ASP A 37 27.63 12.59 11.72
C ASP A 37 26.29 12.68 10.97
N ILE A 38 25.21 12.92 11.70
CA ILE A 38 23.86 12.96 11.13
C ILE A 38 23.68 14.07 10.08
N ASP A 39 24.41 15.20 10.19
CA ASP A 39 24.34 16.27 9.19
C ASP A 39 24.94 15.84 7.86
N LYS A 40 26.06 15.13 7.93
CA LYS A 40 26.68 14.53 6.73
C LYS A 40 25.80 13.43 6.15
N ALA A 41 25.25 12.56 6.98
CA ALA A 41 24.32 11.52 6.54
C ALA A 41 23.11 12.12 5.82
N CYS A 42 22.44 13.12 6.41
CA CYS A 42 21.31 13.82 5.81
C CYS A 42 21.68 14.54 4.50
N THR A 43 22.87 15.09 4.40
CA THR A 43 23.36 15.72 3.17
C THR A 43 23.57 14.68 2.08
N LYS A 44 24.28 13.58 2.37
CA LYS A 44 24.46 12.45 1.43
C LYS A 44 23.12 11.90 0.93
N VAL A 45 22.15 11.68 1.84
CA VAL A 45 20.80 11.22 1.50
C VAL A 45 20.12 12.18 0.53
N TYR A 46 20.12 13.47 0.82
CA TYR A 46 19.53 14.48 -0.04
C TYR A 46 20.21 14.52 -1.43
N ASP A 47 21.54 14.59 -1.46
CA ASP A 47 22.31 14.69 -2.70
C ASP A 47 22.13 13.44 -3.59
N LYS A 48 22.16 12.23 -3.00
CA LYS A 48 21.97 10.99 -3.74
C LYS A 48 20.58 10.94 -4.35
N ILE A 49 19.52 11.21 -3.58
CA ILE A 49 18.14 11.19 -4.08
C ILE A 49 17.97 12.22 -5.21
N CYS A 50 18.45 13.45 -5.03
CA CYS A 50 18.34 14.49 -6.05
C CYS A 50 19.08 14.13 -7.33
N SER A 51 20.26 13.52 -7.23
CA SER A 51 21.04 13.08 -8.39
C SER A 51 20.37 11.93 -9.15
N TYR A 52 19.92 10.89 -8.43
CA TYR A 52 19.36 9.69 -9.05
C TYR A 52 17.98 9.96 -9.66
N ALA A 53 17.13 10.73 -8.98
CA ALA A 53 15.76 11.00 -9.40
C ALA A 53 15.58 12.30 -10.21
N GLU A 54 16.67 12.98 -10.62
CA GLU A 54 16.64 14.26 -11.33
C GLU A 54 15.65 14.26 -12.51
N ASN A 55 15.64 13.18 -13.29
CA ASN A 55 14.84 13.07 -14.51
C ASN A 55 13.57 12.21 -14.35
N LEU A 56 13.27 11.70 -13.14
CA LEU A 56 12.16 10.75 -12.93
C LEU A 56 10.81 11.35 -13.33
N VAL A 57 10.49 12.53 -12.83
CA VAL A 57 9.20 13.19 -13.08
C VAL A 57 9.04 13.52 -14.55
N LYS A 58 10.05 14.16 -15.14
CA LYS A 58 10.04 14.53 -16.57
C LYS A 58 9.87 13.30 -17.46
N THR A 59 10.60 12.22 -17.17
CA THR A 59 10.51 10.97 -17.93
C THR A 59 9.10 10.37 -17.84
N GLY A 60 8.50 10.34 -16.65
CA GLY A 60 7.12 9.86 -16.49
C GLY A 60 6.11 10.70 -17.28
N GLU A 61 6.26 12.03 -17.28
CA GLU A 61 5.39 12.93 -18.05
C GLU A 61 5.57 12.79 -19.56
N ASP A 62 6.81 12.63 -20.02
CA ASP A 62 7.10 12.43 -21.44
C ASP A 62 6.53 11.11 -21.95
N ILE A 63 6.69 10.01 -21.20
CA ILE A 63 6.10 8.70 -21.52
C ILE A 63 4.56 8.80 -21.56
N SER A 64 3.97 9.43 -20.54
CA SER A 64 2.51 9.63 -20.47
C SER A 64 1.97 10.35 -21.71
N ARG A 65 2.66 11.41 -22.12
CA ARG A 65 2.27 12.21 -23.30
C ARG A 65 2.45 11.46 -24.61
N GLU A 66 3.57 10.75 -24.76
CA GLU A 66 3.91 10.05 -25.99
C GLU A 66 3.05 8.80 -26.23
N TYR A 67 2.72 8.07 -25.16
CA TYR A 67 1.95 6.83 -25.24
C TYR A 67 0.45 7.02 -25.04
N GLY A 68 0.03 8.21 -24.58
CA GLY A 68 -1.36 8.48 -24.23
C GLY A 68 -1.83 7.70 -22.97
N ILE A 69 -0.91 7.16 -22.19
CA ILE A 69 -1.21 6.37 -20.99
C ILE A 69 -1.05 7.27 -19.75
N PRO A 70 -2.09 7.49 -18.96
CA PRO A 70 -1.97 8.30 -17.73
C PRO A 70 -0.97 7.66 -16.75
N ILE A 71 0.03 8.44 -16.32
CA ILE A 71 0.96 8.09 -15.26
C ILE A 71 0.71 9.03 -14.09
N VAL A 72 -0.08 8.55 -13.12
CA VAL A 72 -0.69 9.40 -12.09
C VAL A 72 0.33 9.90 -11.09
N ASN A 73 1.20 9.02 -10.57
CA ASN A 73 2.21 9.37 -9.59
C ASN A 73 3.62 9.03 -10.06
N LYS A 74 4.57 9.82 -9.59
CA LYS A 74 6.01 9.53 -9.60
C LYS A 74 6.46 9.52 -8.16
N ARG A 75 7.10 8.44 -7.71
CA ARG A 75 7.41 8.19 -6.31
C ARG A 75 8.86 7.74 -6.15
N ILE A 76 9.35 7.85 -4.93
CA ILE A 76 10.65 7.31 -4.51
C ILE A 76 10.42 6.39 -3.31
N ALA A 77 11.10 5.25 -3.28
CA ALA A 77 11.21 4.38 -2.13
C ALA A 77 12.69 4.25 -1.77
N VAL A 78 13.04 4.45 -0.49
CA VAL A 78 14.44 4.36 -0.06
C VAL A 78 14.65 3.25 0.96
N THR A 79 15.90 2.89 1.18
CA THR A 79 16.31 1.98 2.28
C THR A 79 15.65 2.41 3.60
N PRO A 80 15.15 1.47 4.42
CA PRO A 80 14.57 1.80 5.71
C PRO A 80 15.50 2.67 6.55
N ILE A 81 15.08 3.89 6.85
CA ILE A 81 15.90 4.90 7.54
C ILE A 81 16.36 4.45 8.92
N ALA A 82 15.64 3.53 9.56
CA ALA A 82 16.11 2.95 10.83
C ALA A 82 17.51 2.31 10.73
N MET A 83 17.87 1.79 9.54
CA MET A 83 19.22 1.22 9.31
C MET A 83 20.30 2.31 9.36
N LEU A 84 20.01 3.49 8.80
CA LEU A 84 20.93 4.64 8.83
C LEU A 84 20.98 5.26 10.22
N ALA A 85 19.82 5.42 10.87
CA ALA A 85 19.69 6.03 12.18
C ALA A 85 20.47 5.27 13.28
N GLY A 86 20.71 3.97 13.08
CA GLY A 86 21.54 3.16 13.98
C GLY A 86 22.98 3.65 14.13
N ALA A 87 23.51 4.38 13.15
CA ALA A 87 24.84 4.99 13.20
C ALA A 87 24.87 6.33 13.97
N ASN A 88 23.71 6.88 14.33
CA ASN A 88 23.58 8.20 14.97
C ASN A 88 22.87 8.12 16.34
N PRO A 89 23.39 7.36 17.32
CA PRO A 89 22.74 7.21 18.61
C PRO A 89 22.58 8.57 19.32
N GLY A 90 21.34 8.84 19.78
CA GLY A 90 20.99 10.08 20.48
C GLY A 90 20.61 11.26 19.58
N ALA A 91 20.79 11.16 18.26
CA ALA A 91 20.29 12.17 17.33
C ALA A 91 18.82 11.87 16.94
N SER A 92 18.02 12.93 16.70
CA SER A 92 16.63 12.79 16.26
C SER A 92 16.55 12.31 14.81
N PRO A 93 15.91 11.15 14.53
CA PRO A 93 15.71 10.67 13.16
C PRO A 93 14.80 11.58 12.31
N VAL A 94 14.03 12.49 12.91
CA VAL A 94 13.22 13.50 12.19
C VAL A 94 14.06 14.32 11.20
N ARG A 95 15.38 14.46 11.46
CA ARG A 95 16.30 15.12 10.54
C ARG A 95 16.39 14.42 9.19
N PHE A 96 16.38 13.06 9.19
CA PHE A 96 16.27 12.28 7.95
C PHE A 96 14.94 12.50 7.25
N ALA A 97 13.81 12.51 8.00
CA ALA A 97 12.50 12.80 7.41
C ALA A 97 12.47 14.15 6.70
N LYS A 98 13.05 15.19 7.31
CA LYS A 98 13.18 16.52 6.70
C LYS A 98 14.10 16.53 5.46
N ALA A 99 15.15 15.73 5.46
CA ALA A 99 16.02 15.58 4.28
C ALA A 99 15.29 14.89 3.13
N LEU A 100 14.53 13.82 3.42
CA LEU A 100 13.67 13.12 2.45
C LEU A 100 12.59 14.05 1.87
N ASP A 101 11.90 14.81 2.72
CA ASP A 101 10.84 15.74 2.29
C ASP A 101 11.39 16.84 1.39
N ARG A 102 12.53 17.41 1.75
CA ARG A 102 13.24 18.41 0.95
C ARG A 102 13.67 17.82 -0.40
N ALA A 103 14.22 16.61 -0.43
CA ALA A 103 14.59 15.93 -1.67
C ALA A 103 13.36 15.67 -2.55
N ALA A 104 12.27 15.13 -2.00
CA ALA A 104 11.02 14.91 -2.70
C ALA A 104 10.49 16.20 -3.34
N LYS A 105 10.54 17.30 -2.61
CA LYS A 105 10.14 18.64 -3.10
C LYS A 105 11.03 19.13 -4.24
N THR A 106 12.34 18.91 -4.14
CA THR A 106 13.32 19.34 -5.15
C THR A 106 13.13 18.59 -6.47
N VAL A 107 12.93 17.26 -6.42
CA VAL A 107 12.75 16.45 -7.62
C VAL A 107 11.29 16.42 -8.12
N GLY A 108 10.35 16.95 -7.35
CA GLY A 108 8.93 17.10 -7.73
C GLY A 108 8.10 15.82 -7.66
N VAL A 109 8.51 14.82 -6.88
CA VAL A 109 7.74 13.57 -6.72
C VAL A 109 6.54 13.75 -5.81
N ASN A 110 5.54 12.88 -5.97
CA ASN A 110 4.30 12.94 -5.21
C ASN A 110 4.43 12.40 -3.77
N PHE A 111 5.28 11.36 -3.58
CA PHE A 111 5.54 10.72 -2.28
C PHE A 111 6.95 10.18 -2.23
N ILE A 112 7.50 10.08 -1.02
CA ILE A 112 8.73 9.38 -0.70
C ILE A 112 8.51 8.45 0.49
N GLY A 113 8.72 7.15 0.27
CA GLY A 113 8.65 6.11 1.30
C GLY A 113 10.04 5.72 1.79
N GLY A 114 10.09 4.98 2.91
CA GLY A 114 11.32 4.48 3.50
C GLY A 114 11.65 5.11 4.85
N TYR A 115 10.83 6.02 5.38
CA TYR A 115 10.93 6.40 6.79
C TYR A 115 10.38 5.25 7.65
N SER A 116 11.10 4.13 7.64
CA SER A 116 10.59 2.81 8.01
C SER A 116 11.54 2.05 8.94
N ALA A 117 10.98 1.06 9.68
CA ALA A 117 11.72 0.14 10.52
C ALA A 117 11.25 -1.31 10.29
N LEU A 118 12.19 -2.27 10.31
CA LEU A 118 11.93 -3.70 10.09
C LEU A 118 12.17 -4.47 11.39
N VAL A 119 11.16 -4.51 12.28
CA VAL A 119 11.29 -5.03 13.65
C VAL A 119 10.71 -6.43 13.85
N HIS A 120 10.37 -7.12 12.78
CA HIS A 120 9.84 -8.49 12.84
C HIS A 120 10.81 -9.50 13.49
N LYS A 121 12.12 -9.29 13.38
CA LYS A 121 13.16 -10.12 14.02
C LYS A 121 13.52 -9.65 15.43
N GLY A 122 13.14 -8.46 15.81
CA GLY A 122 13.53 -7.75 17.03
C GLY A 122 13.95 -6.33 16.69
N PHE A 123 14.30 -5.56 17.71
CA PHE A 123 14.71 -4.16 17.52
C PHE A 123 16.23 -4.07 17.33
N ALA A 124 16.66 -3.30 16.33
CA ALA A 124 18.03 -2.85 16.17
C ALA A 124 18.21 -1.44 16.80
N PRO A 125 19.46 -0.94 16.96
CA PRO A 125 19.71 0.33 17.65
C PRO A 125 18.96 1.55 17.10
N GLY A 126 18.72 1.62 15.78
CA GLY A 126 18.01 2.73 15.15
C GLY A 126 16.49 2.63 15.21
N ASP A 127 15.95 1.43 15.44
CA ASP A 127 14.51 1.18 15.28
C ASP A 127 13.66 1.92 16.33
N TYR A 128 14.09 1.89 17.60
CA TYR A 128 13.33 2.56 18.66
C TYR A 128 13.23 4.05 18.45
N ALA A 129 14.36 4.71 18.17
CA ALA A 129 14.41 6.14 17.94
C ALA A 129 13.57 6.54 16.72
N LEU A 130 13.63 5.76 15.64
CA LEU A 130 12.84 6.03 14.44
C LEU A 130 11.35 5.87 14.72
N ILE A 131 10.91 4.75 15.32
CA ILE A 131 9.48 4.51 15.59
C ILE A 131 8.90 5.57 16.51
N GLU A 132 9.60 5.95 17.58
CA GLU A 132 9.17 7.04 18.47
C GLU A 132 9.02 8.37 17.75
N SER A 133 9.83 8.62 16.71
CA SER A 133 9.83 9.88 15.96
C SER A 133 8.79 9.94 14.84
N ILE A 134 8.12 8.83 14.48
CA ILE A 134 7.15 8.78 13.36
C ILE A 134 6.05 9.84 13.48
N PRO A 135 5.37 10.03 14.63
CA PRO A 135 4.31 11.02 14.72
C PRO A 135 4.78 12.45 14.45
N GLU A 136 5.97 12.82 14.96
CA GLU A 136 6.57 14.12 14.71
C GLU A 136 6.99 14.26 13.24
N ALA A 137 7.69 13.25 12.70
CA ALA A 137 8.13 13.26 11.32
C ALA A 137 6.98 13.44 10.33
N LEU A 138 5.86 12.69 10.50
CA LEU A 138 4.70 12.78 9.63
C LEU A 138 3.88 14.07 9.81
N ALA A 139 3.95 14.69 10.99
CA ALA A 139 3.33 15.99 11.23
C ALA A 139 4.13 17.15 10.60
N GLU A 140 5.47 17.04 10.56
CA GLU A 140 6.37 18.11 10.08
C GLU A 140 6.76 17.98 8.60
N THR A 141 6.34 16.90 7.92
CA THR A 141 6.66 16.65 6.51
C THR A 141 5.40 16.50 5.65
N GLU A 142 5.52 16.87 4.38
CA GLU A 142 4.43 16.82 3.40
C GLU A 142 4.42 15.52 2.61
N PHE A 143 5.57 15.11 2.05
CA PHE A 143 5.72 14.02 1.09
C PHE A 143 6.13 12.69 1.72
N VAL A 144 6.64 12.70 2.95
CA VAL A 144 7.19 11.50 3.59
C VAL A 144 6.09 10.56 4.05
N CYS A 145 6.24 9.27 3.68
CA CYS A 145 5.41 8.18 4.18
C CYS A 145 6.26 7.21 5.02
N SER A 146 5.61 6.55 5.97
CA SER A 146 6.27 5.68 6.94
C SER A 146 5.64 4.30 6.99
N SER A 147 6.45 3.30 7.34
CA SER A 147 5.95 1.96 7.65
C SER A 147 6.79 1.25 8.70
N VAL A 148 6.16 0.31 9.41
CA VAL A 148 6.86 -0.57 10.35
C VAL A 148 6.45 -2.02 10.09
N ASN A 149 7.40 -2.88 9.76
CA ASN A 149 7.16 -4.31 9.57
C ASN A 149 7.36 -5.05 10.90
N ILE A 150 6.25 -5.45 11.53
CA ILE A 150 6.24 -6.01 12.90
C ILE A 150 6.23 -7.55 12.94
N GLY A 151 5.99 -8.20 11.83
CA GLY A 151 5.83 -9.64 11.77
C GLY A 151 6.25 -10.25 10.44
N SER A 152 6.52 -11.54 10.45
CA SER A 152 6.67 -12.34 9.24
C SER A 152 6.33 -13.81 9.51
N THR A 153 5.98 -14.55 8.45
CA THR A 153 5.76 -16.00 8.53
C THR A 153 6.97 -16.74 9.12
N LYS A 154 8.19 -16.26 8.84
CA LYS A 154 9.43 -16.89 9.32
C LYS A 154 9.80 -16.51 10.75
N ALA A 155 9.53 -15.27 11.17
CA ALA A 155 9.96 -14.76 12.47
C ALA A 155 8.83 -14.72 13.51
N GLY A 156 7.58 -14.91 13.12
CA GLY A 156 6.44 -14.67 13.99
C GLY A 156 6.11 -13.17 14.12
N ILE A 157 5.35 -12.82 15.14
CA ILE A 157 4.89 -11.44 15.37
C ILE A 157 5.59 -10.88 16.60
N ASN A 158 6.19 -9.70 16.46
CA ASN A 158 6.80 -8.95 17.56
C ASN A 158 5.72 -8.16 18.32
N MET A 159 5.22 -8.71 19.43
CA MET A 159 4.14 -8.11 20.22
C MET A 159 4.56 -6.84 20.97
N ASP A 160 5.85 -6.65 21.23
CA ASP A 160 6.36 -5.38 21.79
C ASP A 160 6.26 -4.27 20.76
N ALA A 161 6.52 -4.58 19.48
CA ALA A 161 6.32 -3.65 18.37
C ALA A 161 4.82 -3.39 18.14
N VAL A 162 3.96 -4.42 18.17
CA VAL A 162 2.50 -4.27 18.05
C VAL A 162 1.96 -3.30 19.08
N LYS A 163 2.31 -3.51 20.35
CA LYS A 163 1.93 -2.61 21.45
C LYS A 163 2.36 -1.16 21.17
N LYS A 164 3.62 -0.98 20.77
CA LYS A 164 4.16 0.35 20.46
C LYS A 164 3.41 1.01 19.30
N MET A 165 3.14 0.28 18.23
CA MET A 165 2.49 0.81 17.04
C MET A 165 1.06 1.30 17.28
N GLY A 166 0.29 0.70 18.20
CA GLY A 166 -1.01 1.24 18.59
C GLY A 166 -0.93 2.66 19.14
N HIS A 167 0.07 2.95 19.97
CA HIS A 167 0.32 4.31 20.48
C HIS A 167 0.80 5.26 19.37
N ILE A 168 1.72 4.80 18.50
CA ILE A 168 2.26 5.60 17.40
C ILE A 168 1.18 6.00 16.40
N VAL A 169 0.31 5.08 16.00
CA VAL A 169 -0.82 5.37 15.09
C VAL A 169 -1.77 6.39 15.72
N LYS A 170 -2.10 6.21 17.00
CA LYS A 170 -2.96 7.16 17.74
C LYS A 170 -2.33 8.55 17.81
N GLU A 171 -1.04 8.63 18.15
CA GLU A 171 -0.33 9.91 18.29
C GLU A 171 -0.17 10.61 16.92
N ALA A 172 0.11 9.86 15.85
CA ALA A 172 0.18 10.43 14.50
C ALA A 172 -1.15 11.08 14.08
N ALA A 173 -2.29 10.44 14.42
CA ALA A 173 -3.60 11.02 14.18
C ALA A 173 -3.82 12.28 15.02
N VAL A 174 -3.49 12.27 16.31
CA VAL A 174 -3.64 13.42 17.23
C VAL A 174 -2.82 14.61 16.74
N ARG A 175 -1.55 14.41 16.38
CA ARG A 175 -0.66 15.50 15.91
C ARG A 175 -1.09 16.14 14.59
N THR A 176 -1.97 15.48 13.84
CA THR A 176 -2.46 15.97 12.54
C THR A 176 -3.98 16.07 12.48
N ALA A 177 -4.62 16.21 13.66
CA ALA A 177 -6.06 16.31 13.78
C ALA A 177 -6.66 17.52 13.04
N ASP A 178 -5.88 18.60 12.93
CA ASP A 178 -6.21 19.82 12.17
C ASP A 178 -6.16 19.63 10.64
N ARG A 179 -5.62 18.49 10.18
CA ARG A 179 -5.49 18.11 8.76
C ARG A 179 -6.08 16.73 8.49
N ASP A 180 -7.30 16.48 8.98
CA ASP A 180 -8.04 15.21 8.85
C ASP A 180 -7.22 13.96 9.23
N CYS A 181 -6.36 14.07 10.25
CA CYS A 181 -5.54 12.97 10.77
C CYS A 181 -4.61 12.33 9.70
N ILE A 182 -4.16 13.12 8.73
CA ILE A 182 -3.38 12.66 7.57
C ILE A 182 -2.08 11.93 7.96
N GLY A 183 -1.51 12.22 9.13
CA GLY A 183 -0.32 11.52 9.62
C GLY A 183 -0.56 10.02 9.77
N ALA A 184 -1.73 9.61 10.25
CA ALA A 184 -2.11 8.20 10.32
C ALA A 184 -2.35 7.59 8.93
N ALA A 185 -2.87 8.35 7.97
CA ALA A 185 -3.05 7.89 6.59
C ALA A 185 -1.71 7.66 5.84
N LYS A 186 -0.63 8.32 6.29
CA LYS A 186 0.73 8.14 5.75
C LYS A 186 1.55 7.07 6.48
N LEU A 187 0.97 6.35 7.43
CA LEU A 187 1.61 5.33 8.24
C LEU A 187 0.99 3.96 8.00
N VAL A 188 1.81 2.96 7.71
CA VAL A 188 1.38 1.58 7.50
C VAL A 188 2.12 0.62 8.44
N VAL A 189 1.39 -0.28 9.10
CA VAL A 189 1.97 -1.37 9.88
C VAL A 189 1.86 -2.66 9.10
N PHE A 190 2.98 -3.30 8.80
CA PHE A 190 3.05 -4.49 7.97
C PHE A 190 3.34 -5.78 8.75
N CYS A 191 2.83 -6.88 8.22
CA CYS A 191 3.38 -8.23 8.38
C CYS A 191 3.72 -8.79 6.99
N ASN A 192 4.89 -9.42 6.84
CA ASN A 192 5.43 -9.88 5.55
C ASN A 192 5.50 -8.75 4.50
N ALA A 193 6.03 -7.58 4.86
CA ALA A 193 6.18 -6.48 3.91
C ALA A 193 7.05 -6.89 2.72
N PRO A 194 6.63 -6.64 1.46
CA PRO A 194 7.48 -6.83 0.30
C PRO A 194 8.52 -5.70 0.22
N GLU A 195 9.71 -6.05 -0.26
CA GLU A 195 10.84 -5.13 -0.35
C GLU A 195 10.88 -4.31 -1.65
N ASP A 196 10.06 -4.71 -2.62
CA ASP A 196 9.96 -4.16 -3.98
C ASP A 196 8.65 -3.38 -4.26
N ASN A 197 7.87 -3.09 -3.24
CA ASN A 197 6.54 -2.49 -3.37
C ASN A 197 6.59 -1.06 -3.93
N PRO A 198 6.03 -0.77 -5.13
CA PRO A 198 6.01 0.58 -5.68
C PRO A 198 4.77 1.39 -5.28
N PHE A 199 3.78 0.74 -4.68
CA PHE A 199 2.38 1.19 -4.78
C PHE A 199 1.88 1.87 -3.52
N MET A 200 2.16 1.29 -2.36
CA MET A 200 1.54 1.71 -1.12
C MET A 200 2.28 2.87 -0.47
N ALA A 201 1.56 3.73 0.25
CA ALA A 201 2.17 4.66 1.18
C ALA A 201 3.01 3.86 2.20
N GLY A 202 4.22 4.32 2.48
CA GLY A 202 5.14 3.59 3.35
C GLY A 202 5.90 2.45 2.67
N ALA A 203 5.84 2.31 1.34
CA ALA A 203 6.77 1.48 0.59
C ALA A 203 8.22 1.83 0.94
N PHE A 204 9.10 0.85 0.90
CA PHE A 204 10.53 1.04 1.11
C PHE A 204 11.33 0.21 0.10
N HIS A 205 12.57 0.59 -0.10
CA HIS A 205 13.51 -0.15 -0.93
C HIS A 205 14.29 -1.15 -0.06
N GLY A 206 14.15 -2.43 -0.32
CA GLY A 206 14.76 -3.49 0.48
C GLY A 206 16.29 -3.53 0.34
N SER A 207 16.95 -4.02 1.37
CA SER A 207 18.41 -4.17 1.36
C SER A 207 18.91 -5.29 0.42
N GLY A 208 18.02 -6.15 -0.05
CA GLY A 208 18.32 -7.21 -1.03
C GLY A 208 18.11 -6.78 -2.48
N GLU A 209 17.60 -5.58 -2.72
CA GLU A 209 17.36 -5.03 -4.06
C GLU A 209 18.63 -4.39 -4.66
N ALA A 210 18.58 -4.08 -5.97
CA ALA A 210 19.66 -3.36 -6.65
C ALA A 210 19.88 -1.95 -6.03
N ASP A 211 21.02 -1.31 -6.30
CA ASP A 211 21.32 0.02 -5.74
C ASP A 211 20.27 1.06 -6.15
N ASP A 212 19.82 0.98 -7.39
CA ASP A 212 18.66 1.69 -7.90
C ASP A 212 17.80 0.79 -8.80
N VAL A 213 16.49 1.02 -8.84
CA VAL A 213 15.55 0.21 -9.62
C VAL A 213 14.29 1.01 -9.98
N ILE A 214 13.71 0.74 -11.17
CA ILE A 214 12.38 1.25 -11.54
C ILE A 214 11.33 0.16 -11.34
N ASN A 215 10.38 0.42 -10.47
CA ASN A 215 9.19 -0.39 -10.26
C ASN A 215 7.95 0.37 -10.72
N VAL A 216 7.01 -0.33 -11.36
CA VAL A 216 5.80 0.29 -11.90
C VAL A 216 4.57 -0.37 -11.32
N GLY A 217 3.67 0.44 -10.79
CA GLY A 217 2.35 0.00 -10.35
C GLY A 217 1.29 0.34 -11.39
N VAL A 218 0.53 -0.66 -11.84
CA VAL A 218 -0.60 -0.48 -12.74
C VAL A 218 -1.91 -0.83 -12.06
N SER A 219 -2.97 -0.12 -12.42
CA SER A 219 -4.29 -0.32 -11.87
C SER A 219 -5.36 -0.30 -12.96
N GLY A 220 -6.51 -0.87 -12.69
CA GLY A 220 -7.61 -0.91 -13.63
C GLY A 220 -8.83 -1.68 -13.10
N PRO A 221 -9.35 -1.35 -11.90
CA PRO A 221 -10.62 -1.91 -11.42
C PRO A 221 -11.73 -1.65 -12.41
N GLY A 222 -11.80 -0.45 -13.00
CA GLY A 222 -12.78 -0.09 -14.03
C GLY A 222 -12.73 -0.98 -15.25
N VAL A 223 -11.53 -1.35 -15.72
CA VAL A 223 -11.37 -2.27 -16.87
C VAL A 223 -11.89 -3.66 -16.55
N VAL A 224 -11.56 -4.19 -15.38
CA VAL A 224 -12.06 -5.52 -14.94
C VAL A 224 -13.56 -5.49 -14.77
N ARG A 225 -14.11 -4.42 -14.15
CA ARG A 225 -15.56 -4.21 -14.01
C ARG A 225 -16.25 -4.17 -15.38
N ALA A 226 -15.71 -3.42 -16.34
CA ALA A 226 -16.26 -3.33 -17.70
C ALA A 226 -16.21 -4.70 -18.41
N ALA A 227 -15.15 -5.46 -18.24
CA ALA A 227 -15.04 -6.82 -18.79
C ALA A 227 -16.09 -7.77 -18.21
N ILE A 228 -16.31 -7.76 -16.90
CA ILE A 228 -17.34 -8.60 -16.24
C ILE A 228 -18.75 -8.19 -16.69
N LYS A 229 -19.03 -6.91 -16.87
CA LYS A 229 -20.33 -6.45 -17.39
C LYS A 229 -20.66 -6.94 -18.79
N LYS A 230 -19.66 -7.34 -19.57
CA LYS A 230 -19.84 -7.94 -20.91
C LYS A 230 -20.07 -9.46 -20.84
N ALA A 231 -19.90 -10.07 -19.66
CA ALA A 231 -20.18 -11.49 -19.43
C ALA A 231 -21.71 -11.75 -19.57
N LYS A 232 -22.04 -12.97 -19.97
CA LYS A 232 -23.43 -13.39 -20.10
C LYS A 232 -23.97 -13.84 -18.75
N ASP A 233 -25.26 -13.65 -18.50
CA ASP A 233 -25.92 -14.14 -17.28
C ASP A 233 -25.83 -15.68 -17.11
N THR A 234 -25.54 -16.40 -18.20
CA THR A 234 -25.33 -17.85 -18.21
C THR A 234 -23.90 -18.27 -17.90
N ASP A 235 -22.95 -17.32 -17.88
CA ASP A 235 -21.54 -17.64 -17.62
C ASP A 235 -21.37 -18.09 -16.18
N ASN A 236 -20.65 -19.18 -16.00
CA ASN A 236 -20.35 -19.70 -14.67
C ASN A 236 -19.10 -19.00 -14.07
N ILE A 237 -18.84 -19.25 -12.81
CA ILE A 237 -17.74 -18.62 -12.07
C ILE A 237 -16.36 -18.90 -12.69
N THR A 238 -16.16 -20.03 -13.35
CA THR A 238 -14.90 -20.35 -14.06
C THR A 238 -14.72 -19.46 -15.29
N GLU A 239 -15.78 -19.20 -16.02
CA GLU A 239 -15.78 -18.29 -17.19
C GLU A 239 -15.52 -16.85 -16.75
N ILE A 240 -16.11 -16.42 -15.64
CA ILE A 240 -15.82 -15.11 -15.03
C ILE A 240 -14.34 -15.01 -14.63
N ALA A 241 -13.77 -16.03 -14.00
CA ALA A 241 -12.34 -16.05 -13.65
C ALA A 241 -11.44 -15.96 -14.89
N ASP A 242 -11.80 -16.60 -16.00
CA ASP A 242 -11.05 -16.52 -17.26
C ASP A 242 -11.13 -15.12 -17.90
N ILE A 243 -12.27 -14.45 -17.82
CA ILE A 243 -12.42 -13.06 -18.26
C ILE A 243 -11.48 -12.16 -17.47
N ILE A 244 -11.49 -12.25 -16.13
CA ILE A 244 -10.63 -11.46 -15.25
C ILE A 244 -9.16 -11.70 -15.56
N LYS A 245 -8.75 -12.96 -15.70
CA LYS A 245 -7.38 -13.35 -16.00
C LYS A 245 -6.88 -12.77 -17.32
N LYS A 246 -7.69 -12.83 -18.39
CA LYS A 246 -7.37 -12.23 -19.70
C LYS A 246 -7.25 -10.72 -19.63
N THR A 247 -8.12 -10.07 -18.87
CA THR A 247 -8.09 -8.61 -18.66
C THR A 247 -6.84 -8.22 -17.88
N ALA A 248 -6.53 -8.91 -16.79
CA ALA A 248 -5.32 -8.69 -15.99
C ALA A 248 -4.04 -8.85 -16.81
N PHE A 249 -4.00 -9.85 -17.72
CA PHE A 249 -2.89 -10.02 -18.67
C PHE A 249 -2.67 -8.75 -19.49
N LYS A 250 -3.72 -8.18 -20.09
CA LYS A 250 -3.62 -6.97 -20.93
C LYS A 250 -3.13 -5.77 -20.13
N ILE A 251 -3.68 -5.54 -18.94
CA ILE A 251 -3.28 -4.44 -18.04
C ILE A 251 -1.79 -4.56 -17.69
N THR A 252 -1.33 -5.76 -17.32
CA THR A 252 0.09 -6.01 -16.95
C THR A 252 1.02 -5.75 -18.12
N ARG A 253 0.65 -6.15 -19.35
CA ARG A 253 1.45 -5.90 -20.56
C ARG A 253 1.65 -4.41 -20.81
N MET A 254 0.65 -3.59 -20.55
CA MET A 254 0.77 -2.14 -20.64
C MET A 254 1.73 -1.58 -19.58
N GLY A 255 1.62 -2.03 -18.33
CA GLY A 255 2.55 -1.64 -17.27
C GLY A 255 3.99 -2.02 -17.58
N GLN A 256 4.22 -3.21 -18.14
CA GLN A 256 5.56 -3.64 -18.56
C GLN A 256 6.14 -2.73 -19.66
N LEU A 257 5.32 -2.32 -20.62
CA LEU A 257 5.75 -1.39 -21.68
C LEU A 257 6.26 -0.08 -21.08
N VAL A 258 5.49 0.51 -20.15
CA VAL A 258 5.88 1.75 -19.46
C VAL A 258 7.13 1.55 -18.62
N ALA A 259 7.22 0.43 -17.90
CA ALA A 259 8.38 0.12 -17.04
C ALA A 259 9.68 -0.03 -17.85
N GLN A 260 9.64 -0.74 -18.96
CA GLN A 260 10.79 -0.92 -19.86
C GLN A 260 11.24 0.41 -20.46
N GLU A 261 10.30 1.24 -20.87
CA GLU A 261 10.63 2.55 -21.44
C GLU A 261 11.17 3.53 -20.39
N ALA A 262 10.62 3.53 -19.19
CA ALA A 262 11.15 4.33 -18.08
C ALA A 262 12.58 3.89 -17.71
N SER A 263 12.81 2.59 -17.57
CA SER A 263 14.13 2.01 -17.31
C SER A 263 15.15 2.41 -18.40
N ARG A 264 14.77 2.31 -19.65
CA ARG A 264 15.63 2.68 -20.79
C ARG A 264 16.00 4.18 -20.79
N ARG A 265 15.03 5.08 -20.54
CA ARG A 265 15.27 6.54 -20.54
C ARG A 265 16.07 7.01 -19.34
N LEU A 266 15.82 6.41 -18.18
CA LEU A 266 16.51 6.75 -16.96
C LEU A 266 17.86 6.03 -16.79
N CYS A 267 18.16 5.03 -17.62
CA CYS A 267 19.32 4.16 -17.50
C CYS A 267 19.39 3.44 -16.13
N VAL A 268 18.23 3.09 -15.56
CA VAL A 268 18.06 2.40 -14.27
C VAL A 268 17.45 1.02 -14.53
N PRO A 269 17.91 -0.05 -13.86
CA PRO A 269 17.35 -1.40 -14.06
C PRO A 269 15.84 -1.45 -13.87
N PHE A 270 15.18 -2.26 -14.70
CA PHE A 270 13.76 -2.58 -14.53
C PHE A 270 13.62 -3.67 -13.47
N GLY A 271 12.92 -3.36 -12.38
CA GLY A 271 12.57 -4.27 -11.30
C GLY A 271 11.29 -5.04 -11.59
N ILE A 272 10.16 -4.53 -11.11
CA ILE A 272 8.87 -5.24 -11.22
C ILE A 272 7.74 -4.38 -11.77
N VAL A 273 6.71 -5.09 -12.26
CA VAL A 273 5.35 -4.56 -12.44
C VAL A 273 4.46 -5.11 -11.33
N ASP A 274 3.87 -4.22 -10.57
CA ASP A 274 2.82 -4.52 -9.60
C ASP A 274 1.45 -4.29 -10.26
N LEU A 275 0.73 -5.36 -10.53
CA LEU A 275 -0.67 -5.27 -10.93
C LEU A 275 -1.55 -5.33 -9.69
N SER A 276 -1.85 -4.19 -9.14
CA SER A 276 -2.78 -4.05 -8.04
C SER A 276 -4.05 -3.35 -8.50
N LEU A 277 -5.20 -4.04 -8.38
CA LEU A 277 -6.50 -3.41 -8.55
C LEU A 277 -6.73 -2.47 -7.36
N ALA A 278 -6.11 -1.30 -7.43
CA ALA A 278 -6.24 -0.24 -6.45
C ALA A 278 -7.29 0.77 -6.96
N PRO A 279 -8.46 0.83 -6.32
CA PRO A 279 -9.55 1.69 -6.75
C PRO A 279 -9.21 3.17 -6.57
N THR A 280 -10.06 4.02 -7.14
CA THR A 280 -10.11 5.44 -6.84
C THR A 280 -11.53 5.83 -6.40
N PRO A 281 -11.73 7.02 -5.80
CA PRO A 281 -13.06 7.50 -5.47
C PRO A 281 -13.95 7.77 -6.70
N ALA A 282 -13.39 7.66 -7.92
CA ALA A 282 -14.14 7.85 -9.16
C ALA A 282 -15.20 6.75 -9.34
N ILE A 283 -16.38 7.16 -9.77
CA ILE A 283 -17.47 6.23 -10.06
C ILE A 283 -17.04 5.29 -11.19
N GLY A 284 -17.15 4.00 -10.94
CA GLY A 284 -16.81 2.97 -11.92
C GLY A 284 -15.40 2.39 -11.79
N ASP A 285 -14.56 2.95 -10.93
CA ASP A 285 -13.22 2.45 -10.60
C ASP A 285 -13.20 1.84 -9.19
N SER A 286 -14.00 0.81 -8.96
CA SER A 286 -14.27 0.21 -7.66
C SER A 286 -14.08 -1.29 -7.68
N VAL A 287 -13.36 -1.83 -6.68
CA VAL A 287 -13.24 -3.27 -6.45
C VAL A 287 -14.56 -3.84 -5.91
N ALA A 288 -15.27 -3.09 -5.07
CA ALA A 288 -16.62 -3.51 -4.63
C ALA A 288 -17.57 -3.71 -5.82
N ASP A 289 -17.57 -2.80 -6.80
CA ASP A 289 -18.37 -2.95 -8.03
C ASP A 289 -18.01 -4.22 -8.84
N ILE A 290 -16.73 -4.63 -8.81
CA ILE A 290 -16.31 -5.90 -9.44
C ILE A 290 -16.95 -7.08 -8.73
N LEU A 291 -16.92 -7.09 -7.39
CA LEU A 291 -17.49 -8.17 -6.58
C LEU A 291 -19.01 -8.24 -6.73
N GLU A 292 -19.67 -7.10 -6.78
CA GLU A 292 -21.12 -6.99 -7.06
C GLU A 292 -21.46 -7.43 -8.50
N GLY A 293 -20.61 -7.10 -9.46
CA GLY A 293 -20.72 -7.56 -10.84
C GLY A 293 -20.62 -9.09 -11.01
N MET A 294 -20.05 -9.80 -10.04
CA MET A 294 -20.07 -11.28 -9.98
C MET A 294 -21.40 -11.86 -9.46
N GLY A 295 -22.36 -11.01 -9.13
CA GLY A 295 -23.71 -11.43 -8.68
C GLY A 295 -23.97 -11.22 -7.19
N LEU A 296 -23.11 -10.51 -6.46
CA LEU A 296 -23.40 -10.12 -5.08
C LEU A 296 -24.31 -8.88 -5.07
N ALA A 297 -25.34 -8.89 -4.23
CA ALA A 297 -26.25 -7.76 -4.09
C ALA A 297 -25.56 -6.51 -3.55
N GLN A 298 -24.58 -6.69 -2.67
CA GLN A 298 -23.74 -5.64 -2.12
C GLN A 298 -22.44 -6.22 -1.58
N CYS A 299 -21.35 -5.50 -1.70
CA CYS A 299 -20.08 -5.82 -1.06
C CYS A 299 -20.28 -5.88 0.46
N GLY A 300 -19.75 -6.91 1.12
CA GLY A 300 -20.00 -7.21 2.54
C GLY A 300 -20.98 -8.35 2.76
N ALA A 301 -21.86 -8.66 1.82
CA ALA A 301 -22.77 -9.82 1.87
C ALA A 301 -21.99 -11.14 2.00
N HIS A 302 -22.67 -12.21 2.44
CA HIS A 302 -22.11 -13.55 2.41
C HIS A 302 -21.73 -13.92 0.95
N GLY A 303 -20.54 -14.49 0.76
CA GLY A 303 -19.96 -14.73 -0.56
C GLY A 303 -18.88 -13.73 -0.96
N THR A 304 -18.84 -12.52 -0.38
CA THR A 304 -17.84 -11.46 -0.72
C THR A 304 -16.41 -11.97 -0.57
N THR A 305 -16.07 -12.67 0.51
CA THR A 305 -14.72 -13.22 0.73
C THR A 305 -14.37 -14.26 -0.35
N ALA A 306 -15.32 -15.10 -0.77
CA ALA A 306 -15.09 -16.08 -1.83
C ALA A 306 -14.90 -15.41 -3.21
N ALA A 307 -15.74 -14.42 -3.54
CA ALA A 307 -15.59 -13.63 -4.77
C ALA A 307 -14.25 -12.88 -4.82
N LEU A 308 -13.84 -12.31 -3.69
CA LEU A 308 -12.53 -11.65 -3.57
C LEU A 308 -11.36 -12.63 -3.72
N ALA A 309 -11.46 -13.84 -3.18
CA ALA A 309 -10.46 -14.90 -3.37
C ALA A 309 -10.29 -15.25 -4.86
N LEU A 310 -11.40 -15.41 -5.57
CA LEU A 310 -11.40 -15.65 -7.02
C LEU A 310 -10.78 -14.48 -7.78
N LEU A 311 -11.19 -13.24 -7.47
CA LEU A 311 -10.66 -12.03 -8.10
C LEU A 311 -9.14 -11.95 -7.92
N ASN A 312 -8.67 -12.07 -6.69
CA ASN A 312 -7.25 -11.95 -6.36
C ASN A 312 -6.39 -13.02 -7.06
N ASP A 313 -6.87 -14.27 -7.09
CA ASP A 313 -6.18 -15.38 -7.77
C ASP A 313 -6.15 -15.19 -9.30
N ALA A 314 -7.28 -14.80 -9.91
CA ALA A 314 -7.36 -14.58 -11.35
C ALA A 314 -6.47 -13.41 -11.81
N VAL A 315 -6.42 -12.32 -11.03
CA VAL A 315 -5.54 -11.17 -11.28
C VAL A 315 -4.07 -11.60 -11.24
N LYS A 316 -3.65 -12.31 -10.19
CA LYS A 316 -2.28 -12.80 -10.06
C LYS A 316 -1.88 -13.74 -11.20
N LYS A 317 -2.75 -14.67 -11.58
CA LYS A 317 -2.52 -15.56 -12.72
C LYS A 317 -2.36 -14.81 -14.04
N GLY A 318 -3.20 -13.80 -14.28
CA GLY A 318 -3.09 -12.95 -15.47
C GLY A 318 -1.77 -12.18 -15.52
N GLY A 319 -1.36 -11.61 -14.38
CA GLY A 319 -0.09 -10.90 -14.22
C GLY A 319 1.13 -11.78 -14.54
N VAL A 320 1.23 -12.92 -13.88
CA VAL A 320 2.36 -13.87 -14.08
C VAL A 320 2.44 -14.40 -15.51
N MET A 321 1.32 -14.55 -16.20
CA MET A 321 1.29 -14.92 -17.61
C MET A 321 1.78 -13.80 -18.54
N ALA A 322 1.65 -12.55 -18.11
CA ALA A 322 1.99 -11.37 -18.92
C ALA A 322 3.45 -10.94 -18.80
N SER A 323 4.07 -11.14 -17.65
CA SER A 323 5.42 -10.67 -17.34
C SER A 323 6.15 -11.62 -16.40
N SER A 324 7.46 -11.77 -16.60
CA SER A 324 8.36 -12.44 -15.64
C SER A 324 8.80 -11.50 -14.51
N HIS A 325 8.44 -10.24 -14.57
CA HIS A 325 8.78 -9.19 -13.61
C HIS A 325 7.57 -8.80 -12.75
N VAL A 326 6.79 -9.75 -12.28
CA VAL A 326 5.65 -9.48 -11.39
C VAL A 326 6.13 -9.52 -9.95
N GLY A 327 5.79 -8.49 -9.17
CA GLY A 327 6.19 -8.37 -7.78
C GLY A 327 5.27 -7.45 -6.98
N GLY A 328 5.78 -6.87 -5.93
CA GLY A 328 5.06 -5.96 -5.05
C GLY A 328 3.90 -6.63 -4.32
N LEU A 329 2.76 -5.98 -4.34
CA LEU A 329 1.53 -6.45 -3.68
C LEU A 329 0.56 -7.17 -4.62
N SER A 330 0.74 -7.08 -5.90
CA SER A 330 -0.09 -7.62 -7.00
C SER A 330 -1.36 -8.35 -6.58
N GLY A 331 -2.52 -7.87 -7.00
CA GLY A 331 -3.82 -8.48 -6.68
C GLY A 331 -4.92 -7.46 -6.44
N ALA A 332 -5.91 -7.78 -5.59
CA ALA A 332 -7.03 -6.89 -5.31
C ALA A 332 -6.85 -6.17 -3.97
N PHE A 333 -6.93 -4.82 -4.00
CA PHE A 333 -6.93 -3.94 -2.83
C PHE A 333 -8.37 -3.69 -2.37
N ILE A 334 -8.54 -3.45 -1.08
CA ILE A 334 -9.83 -3.15 -0.47
C ILE A 334 -9.76 -1.92 0.46
N PRO A 335 -9.18 -0.77 0.01
CA PRO A 335 -9.16 0.45 0.80
C PRO A 335 -10.57 1.02 0.91
N VAL A 336 -11.00 1.38 2.12
CA VAL A 336 -12.38 1.84 2.30
C VAL A 336 -12.57 3.27 1.80
N SER A 337 -11.65 4.20 2.07
CA SER A 337 -11.84 5.60 1.65
C SER A 337 -11.57 5.88 0.16
N GLU A 338 -10.87 4.98 -0.50
CA GLU A 338 -10.44 5.14 -1.89
C GLU A 338 -11.38 4.42 -2.89
N ASP A 339 -12.43 3.75 -2.42
CA ASP A 339 -13.35 2.94 -3.24
C ASP A 339 -14.81 3.35 -3.00
N ALA A 340 -15.46 3.90 -4.01
CA ALA A 340 -16.84 4.38 -3.90
C ALA A 340 -17.83 3.29 -3.44
N GLY A 341 -17.66 2.06 -3.91
CA GLY A 341 -18.49 0.92 -3.50
C GLY A 341 -18.20 0.47 -2.07
N MET A 342 -16.92 0.44 -1.64
CA MET A 342 -16.56 0.14 -0.25
C MET A 342 -17.10 1.20 0.71
N ILE A 343 -17.01 2.49 0.35
CA ILE A 343 -17.60 3.60 1.11
C ILE A 343 -19.12 3.37 1.27
N ALA A 344 -19.82 3.06 0.19
CA ALA A 344 -21.26 2.80 0.21
C ALA A 344 -21.63 1.58 1.08
N ALA A 345 -20.86 0.50 0.97
CA ALA A 345 -21.04 -0.71 1.77
C ALA A 345 -20.78 -0.47 3.28
N ALA A 346 -19.76 0.33 3.61
CA ALA A 346 -19.48 0.72 4.99
C ALA A 346 -20.60 1.61 5.57
N LYS A 347 -21.07 2.61 4.81
CA LYS A 347 -22.18 3.49 5.23
C LYS A 347 -23.51 2.75 5.43
N SER A 348 -23.79 1.74 4.63
CA SER A 348 -24.99 0.92 4.77
C SER A 348 -24.92 -0.11 5.92
N GLY A 349 -23.73 -0.30 6.53
CA GLY A 349 -23.47 -1.33 7.54
C GLY A 349 -23.31 -2.75 6.96
N ALA A 350 -23.30 -2.93 5.65
CA ALA A 350 -23.04 -4.22 5.01
C ALA A 350 -21.57 -4.64 5.19
N LEU A 351 -20.64 -3.68 5.27
CA LEU A 351 -19.22 -3.89 5.47
C LEU A 351 -18.81 -3.43 6.88
N SER A 352 -18.42 -4.36 7.72
CA SER A 352 -17.86 -4.10 9.06
C SER A 352 -16.36 -4.36 9.08
N ILE A 353 -15.65 -3.91 10.13
CA ILE A 353 -14.23 -4.21 10.32
C ILE A 353 -13.99 -5.71 10.40
N THR A 354 -14.83 -6.46 11.14
CA THR A 354 -14.74 -7.93 11.21
C THR A 354 -14.92 -8.59 9.84
N LYS A 355 -15.78 -8.03 8.98
CA LYS A 355 -15.94 -8.53 7.61
C LYS A 355 -14.70 -8.22 6.77
N LEU A 356 -14.12 -7.03 6.93
CA LEU A 356 -12.87 -6.66 6.28
C LEU A 356 -11.72 -7.57 6.71
N GLU A 357 -11.56 -7.86 8.01
CA GLU A 357 -10.57 -8.82 8.51
C GLU A 357 -10.71 -10.20 7.85
N ALA A 358 -11.93 -10.72 7.70
CA ALA A 358 -12.14 -11.95 6.96
C ALA A 358 -11.76 -11.84 5.47
N MET A 359 -11.98 -10.70 4.84
CA MET A 359 -11.60 -10.41 3.45
C MET A 359 -10.09 -10.27 3.30
N THR A 360 -9.39 -9.76 4.32
CA THR A 360 -7.93 -9.61 4.26
C THR A 360 -7.18 -10.93 4.25
N ALA A 361 -7.80 -12.03 4.66
CA ALA A 361 -7.23 -13.36 4.49
C ALA A 361 -6.98 -13.73 3.01
N VAL A 362 -7.71 -13.12 2.07
CA VAL A 362 -7.68 -13.45 0.64
C VAL A 362 -7.38 -12.27 -0.29
N CYS A 363 -7.34 -11.03 0.21
CA CYS A 363 -6.92 -9.86 -0.57
C CYS A 363 -5.39 -9.80 -0.71
N SER A 364 -4.86 -8.79 -1.39
CA SER A 364 -3.41 -8.64 -1.57
C SER A 364 -2.73 -7.78 -0.51
N VAL A 365 -3.46 -6.96 0.24
CA VAL A 365 -2.87 -5.99 1.17
C VAL A 365 -3.27 -6.24 2.63
N GLY A 366 -4.49 -5.93 3.03
CA GLY A 366 -4.92 -5.94 4.43
C GLY A 366 -6.00 -4.88 4.69
N LEU A 367 -6.12 -4.43 5.92
CA LEU A 367 -6.96 -3.29 6.30
C LEU A 367 -6.34 -1.99 5.81
N ASP A 368 -6.99 -1.35 4.88
CA ASP A 368 -6.43 -0.17 4.22
C ASP A 368 -7.39 1.01 4.25
N MET A 369 -6.88 2.17 4.66
CA MET A 369 -7.64 3.44 4.75
C MET A 369 -8.94 3.30 5.55
N ILE A 370 -8.85 2.70 6.73
CA ILE A 370 -9.99 2.48 7.63
C ILE A 370 -10.08 3.61 8.64
N CYS A 371 -11.10 4.44 8.53
CA CYS A 371 -11.39 5.46 9.54
C CYS A 371 -12.16 4.84 10.72
N VAL A 372 -11.69 5.13 11.94
CA VAL A 372 -12.28 4.62 13.19
C VAL A 372 -12.53 5.79 14.16
N PRO A 373 -13.40 5.63 15.16
CA PRO A 373 -13.68 6.71 16.12
C PRO A 373 -12.41 7.28 16.74
N GLY A 374 -12.40 8.60 16.91
CA GLY A 374 -11.23 9.31 17.45
C GLY A 374 -10.90 9.00 18.90
N ASP A 375 -11.82 8.44 19.67
CA ASP A 375 -11.65 8.00 21.05
C ASP A 375 -11.16 6.55 21.20
N ILE A 376 -10.95 5.82 20.09
CA ILE A 376 -10.36 4.46 20.11
C ILE A 376 -9.06 4.46 20.93
N THR A 377 -8.91 3.45 21.79
CA THR A 377 -7.69 3.34 22.60
C THR A 377 -6.52 2.72 21.81
N PRO A 378 -5.27 3.06 22.17
CA PRO A 378 -4.09 2.45 21.57
C PRO A 378 -4.08 0.92 21.66
N GLU A 379 -4.63 0.35 22.73
CA GLU A 379 -4.71 -1.09 22.93
C GLU A 379 -5.65 -1.77 21.91
N ILE A 380 -6.79 -1.13 21.58
CA ILE A 380 -7.70 -1.65 20.55
C ILE A 380 -7.01 -1.60 19.19
N ILE A 381 -6.31 -0.50 18.86
CA ILE A 381 -5.50 -0.40 17.64
C ILE A 381 -4.46 -1.51 17.59
N SER A 382 -3.75 -1.76 18.70
CA SER A 382 -2.78 -2.85 18.83
C SER A 382 -3.42 -4.23 18.62
N GLY A 383 -4.65 -4.42 19.11
CA GLY A 383 -5.41 -5.66 18.90
C GLY A 383 -5.69 -5.91 17.42
N ILE A 384 -6.20 -4.91 16.71
CA ILE A 384 -6.45 -4.97 15.25
C ILE A 384 -5.15 -5.26 14.48
N ILE A 385 -4.04 -4.60 14.84
CA ILE A 385 -2.73 -4.87 14.25
C ILE A 385 -2.28 -6.32 14.49
N ALA A 386 -2.51 -6.86 15.70
CA ALA A 386 -2.17 -8.24 16.03
C ALA A 386 -2.97 -9.26 15.20
N ASP A 387 -4.28 -9.02 15.03
CA ASP A 387 -5.16 -9.90 14.27
C ASP A 387 -4.78 -9.92 12.78
N GLU A 388 -4.55 -8.77 12.18
CA GLU A 388 -4.07 -8.66 10.80
C GLU A 388 -2.69 -9.31 10.60
N ALA A 389 -1.77 -9.10 11.55
CA ALA A 389 -0.47 -9.75 11.50
C ALA A 389 -0.57 -11.27 11.60
N ALA A 390 -1.51 -11.79 12.42
CA ALA A 390 -1.76 -13.22 12.52
C ALA A 390 -2.31 -13.79 11.22
N ILE A 391 -3.26 -13.11 10.57
CA ILE A 391 -3.78 -13.47 9.24
C ILE A 391 -2.65 -13.55 8.23
N GLY A 392 -1.79 -12.52 8.16
CA GLY A 392 -0.66 -12.47 7.24
C GLY A 392 0.37 -13.57 7.50
N MET A 393 0.74 -13.77 8.77
CA MET A 393 1.72 -14.77 9.20
C MET A 393 1.27 -16.20 8.85
N VAL A 394 0.04 -16.56 9.19
CA VAL A 394 -0.49 -17.93 9.00
C VAL A 394 -0.69 -18.23 7.50
N ASN A 395 -1.18 -17.27 6.73
CA ASN A 395 -1.44 -17.44 5.31
C ASN A 395 -0.21 -17.19 4.41
N SER A 396 0.96 -16.87 4.98
CA SER A 396 2.19 -16.55 4.21
C SER A 396 1.95 -15.46 3.16
N LYS A 397 1.18 -14.43 3.53
CA LYS A 397 0.88 -13.29 2.67
C LYS A 397 1.19 -11.97 3.38
N THR A 398 1.38 -10.91 2.61
CA THR A 398 1.45 -9.57 3.18
C THR A 398 0.10 -9.17 3.77
N THR A 399 0.13 -8.65 4.98
CA THR A 399 -0.96 -7.85 5.53
C THR A 399 -0.44 -6.50 5.98
N ALA A 400 -1.28 -5.49 5.81
CA ALA A 400 -1.02 -4.11 6.18
C ALA A 400 -2.18 -3.59 7.03
N VAL A 401 -1.88 -2.69 7.95
CA VAL A 401 -2.88 -1.94 8.70
C VAL A 401 -2.61 -0.45 8.50
N ARG A 402 -3.52 0.23 7.81
CA ARG A 402 -3.57 1.69 7.67
C ARG A 402 -4.88 2.15 8.30
N LEU A 403 -4.82 2.32 9.62
CA LEU A 403 -5.95 2.68 10.47
C LEU A 403 -5.86 4.16 10.85
N ILE A 404 -6.98 4.89 10.75
CA ILE A 404 -7.01 6.34 10.93
C ILE A 404 -8.00 6.69 12.04
N PRO A 405 -7.50 6.88 13.27
CA PRO A 405 -8.32 7.43 14.35
C PRO A 405 -8.81 8.84 14.00
N ALA A 406 -10.10 9.01 13.78
CA ALA A 406 -10.75 10.26 13.37
C ALA A 406 -10.96 11.17 14.57
N ILE A 407 -9.94 11.91 14.98
CA ILE A 407 -9.95 12.72 16.21
C ILE A 407 -11.10 13.73 16.17
N GLY A 408 -11.93 13.71 17.22
CA GLY A 408 -13.11 14.57 17.34
C GLY A 408 -14.34 14.12 16.57
N LYS A 409 -14.27 13.01 15.82
CA LYS A 409 -15.38 12.48 15.01
C LYS A 409 -15.93 11.16 15.58
N LYS A 410 -17.20 10.89 15.27
CA LYS A 410 -17.96 9.71 15.70
C LYS A 410 -18.31 8.82 14.52
N VAL A 411 -18.76 7.60 14.82
CA VAL A 411 -19.28 6.65 13.81
C VAL A 411 -20.32 7.33 12.92
N GLY A 412 -20.18 7.15 11.61
CA GLY A 412 -21.03 7.72 10.58
C GLY A 412 -20.60 9.09 10.05
N GLU A 413 -19.69 9.79 10.75
CA GLU A 413 -19.05 10.99 10.20
C GLU A 413 -17.93 10.62 9.22
N GLU A 414 -17.31 11.61 8.56
CA GLU A 414 -16.32 11.37 7.51
C GLU A 414 -15.05 12.19 7.73
N LEU A 415 -13.91 11.61 7.30
CA LEU A 415 -12.66 12.31 7.07
C LEU A 415 -12.46 12.51 5.57
N ASN A 416 -11.96 13.68 5.17
CA ASN A 416 -11.71 14.00 3.77
C ASN A 416 -10.22 14.23 3.52
N PHE A 417 -9.56 13.25 2.92
CA PHE A 417 -8.13 13.30 2.59
C PHE A 417 -7.87 13.99 1.24
N GLY A 418 -8.90 14.13 0.42
CA GLY A 418 -8.80 14.66 -0.93
C GLY A 418 -8.08 13.75 -1.94
N GLY A 419 -8.11 14.15 -3.21
CA GLY A 419 -7.41 13.45 -4.29
C GLY A 419 -7.73 11.96 -4.37
N LEU A 420 -6.70 11.14 -4.56
CA LEU A 420 -6.83 9.68 -4.66
C LEU A 420 -7.15 9.00 -3.33
N LEU A 421 -6.84 9.62 -2.19
CA LEU A 421 -7.10 9.04 -0.87
C LEU A 421 -8.58 9.13 -0.47
N GLY A 422 -9.35 9.98 -1.14
CA GLY A 422 -10.79 10.05 -1.06
C GLY A 422 -11.36 10.53 0.28
N CYS A 423 -12.51 9.95 0.66
CA CYS A 423 -13.27 10.32 1.86
C CYS A 423 -13.69 9.07 2.62
N GLY A 424 -13.21 8.90 3.86
CA GLY A 424 -13.44 7.71 4.67
C GLY A 424 -14.59 7.88 5.68
N PRO A 425 -15.63 7.02 5.66
CA PRO A 425 -16.61 6.98 6.72
C PRO A 425 -15.98 6.40 7.99
N VAL A 426 -16.28 6.99 9.14
CA VAL A 426 -15.86 6.47 10.45
C VAL A 426 -16.69 5.22 10.77
N MET A 427 -16.02 4.07 10.79
CA MET A 427 -16.63 2.76 10.99
C MET A 427 -16.72 2.40 12.49
N GLU A 428 -17.73 1.62 12.85
CA GLU A 428 -17.86 1.10 14.20
C GLU A 428 -16.75 0.09 14.54
N VAL A 429 -16.23 0.16 15.76
CA VAL A 429 -15.19 -0.72 16.29
C VAL A 429 -15.69 -1.41 17.56
N ASN A 430 -15.33 -2.68 17.75
CA ASN A 430 -15.56 -3.36 19.02
C ASN A 430 -14.72 -2.70 20.12
N THR A 431 -15.38 -2.23 21.16
CA THR A 431 -14.77 -1.48 22.28
C THR A 431 -14.30 -2.34 23.45
N ASN A 432 -14.48 -3.66 23.39
CA ASN A 432 -13.92 -4.58 24.39
C ASN A 432 -12.39 -4.53 24.38
N SER A 433 -11.82 -4.19 25.52
CA SER A 433 -10.39 -3.90 25.61
C SER A 433 -9.51 -5.16 25.52
N PRO A 434 -8.57 -5.25 24.56
CA PRO A 434 -7.56 -6.29 24.52
C PRO A 434 -6.32 -5.95 25.36
N ALA A 435 -6.37 -4.94 26.23
CA ALA A 435 -5.20 -4.37 26.92
C ALA A 435 -4.34 -5.42 27.64
N VAL A 436 -4.95 -6.37 28.35
CA VAL A 436 -4.20 -7.41 29.06
C VAL A 436 -3.42 -8.30 28.06
N PHE A 437 -4.02 -8.63 26.93
CA PHE A 437 -3.39 -9.45 25.90
C PHE A 437 -2.21 -8.72 25.23
N VAL A 438 -2.44 -7.53 24.68
CA VAL A 438 -1.41 -6.79 23.95
C VAL A 438 -0.27 -6.31 24.86
N ASN A 439 -0.56 -6.02 26.12
CA ASN A 439 0.44 -5.57 27.10
C ASN A 439 1.35 -6.70 27.63
N ARG A 440 1.04 -7.97 27.34
CA ARG A 440 1.96 -9.08 27.66
C ARG A 440 3.28 -8.96 26.90
N GLY A 441 3.28 -8.35 25.71
CA GLY A 441 4.47 -8.19 24.87
C GLY A 441 5.05 -9.54 24.41
N GLY A 442 6.35 -9.56 24.15
CA GLY A 442 7.07 -10.73 23.70
C GLY A 442 6.80 -11.07 22.24
N ARG A 443 6.59 -12.36 21.92
CA ARG A 443 6.44 -12.81 20.53
C ARG A 443 5.39 -13.89 20.38
N ILE A 444 4.55 -13.76 19.34
CA ILE A 444 3.80 -14.89 18.81
C ILE A 444 4.76 -15.66 17.89
N PRO A 445 5.04 -16.95 18.16
CA PRO A 445 6.02 -17.70 17.36
C PRO A 445 5.54 -17.93 15.93
N ALA A 446 6.50 -18.18 15.03
CA ALA A 446 6.20 -18.58 13.66
C ALA A 446 5.35 -19.86 13.63
N PRO A 447 4.34 -19.95 12.73
CA PRO A 447 3.48 -21.13 12.66
C PRO A 447 4.25 -22.35 12.12
N LEU A 448 3.91 -23.54 12.60
CA LEU A 448 4.39 -24.77 12.01
C LEU A 448 3.72 -24.97 10.62
N GLN A 449 4.51 -25.39 9.64
CA GLN A 449 3.99 -25.65 8.29
C GLN A 449 2.92 -26.76 8.29
N SER A 450 3.06 -27.73 9.20
CA SER A 450 2.11 -28.82 9.39
C SER A 450 0.73 -28.38 9.93
N LEU A 451 0.60 -27.15 10.41
CA LEU A 451 -0.69 -26.58 10.84
C LEU A 451 -1.44 -25.85 9.73
N LYS A 452 -0.92 -25.86 8.51
CA LYS A 452 -1.67 -25.45 7.34
C LYS A 452 -2.62 -26.58 6.95
N ASN A 453 -3.83 -26.50 7.43
CA ASN A 453 -4.91 -27.40 7.05
C ASN A 453 -5.48 -27.02 5.69
#